data_83d63ed2e3c4b68f9339cebc5d8e8749
#
_entry.id   83d63ed2e3c4b68f9339cebc5d8e8749
#
_cell.length_a   1.000
_cell.length_b   1.000
_cell.length_c   1.000
_cell.angle_alpha   90.00
_cell.angle_beta   90.00
_cell.angle_gamma   90.00
#
_symmetry.space_group_name_H-M   'P 1'
#
loop_
_entity.id
_entity.type
_entity.pdbx_description
1 polymer ?
#
loop_
_entity_poly.entity_id
_entity_poly.type
_entity_poly.pdbx_seq_one_letter_code
_entity_poly.pdbx_strand_id
1 'polypeptide(L)'
;MDASVIVVGAGPAGLMLAGELRLGGVDVMVLEQLSQRTGESRGLGFTARTMEVFDQRGILPAFGPVETSTQGHFGGRPVDFGVLEGAHYGVKAVPQSTTESVLEEWALGRGAELLRGHTVRALTDEGDHVVVEVEGPDGPRSLTTRYVVGCDGGRSTVRKAAGFDFPGTSANREMFLADIRGCEITPRPIGETVPLGMVMSAPLGDGVDRIIVCERGAPARRRTGPPPYQEVAAAWQRLTGQDISHGEPVWVSAFGDPARQVSAYRRGRVLLAGDSAHVHLPAGGQGMNVSVQDSVNLGWKLAAVVSGRAPAGLLDTYHEERHPVGRRLLMNTQAQGMLFLSGDEMQPLRDVLSELIRYDEVSRHLAGMVSGLDIRYEVDGGDHPLPGMRMPHQELVRADGKTSTTELLHPARGVLLDIADDADVREAATGWSDRVDIVTASLHDAPPQGPLSEARAVLVRPDGYVAWISPGSRAGLTEALDRWFGPAR
;
A
#
# COMPACT_ATOMS: atom_id res chain seq x y z
N MET A 1 -27.51 4.37 13.45
CA MET A 1 -26.29 4.37 12.65
C MET A 1 -26.41 3.23 11.65
N ASP A 2 -26.13 3.53 10.39
CA ASP A 2 -26.24 2.54 9.31
C ASP A 2 -25.06 1.58 9.28
N ALA A 3 -23.87 2.07 9.67
CA ALA A 3 -22.67 1.25 9.91
C ALA A 3 -21.78 1.93 10.95
N SER A 4 -20.89 1.18 11.59
CA SER A 4 -19.88 1.76 12.50
C SER A 4 -18.81 2.57 11.75
N VAL A 5 -18.43 2.11 10.55
CA VAL A 5 -17.50 2.80 9.65
C VAL A 5 -18.04 2.75 8.22
N ILE A 6 -18.05 3.89 7.55
CA ILE A 6 -18.28 3.98 6.11
C ILE A 6 -16.94 4.21 5.42
N VAL A 7 -16.58 3.32 4.49
CA VAL A 7 -15.44 3.44 3.58
C VAL A 7 -15.96 3.91 2.22
N VAL A 8 -15.39 4.98 1.68
CA VAL A 8 -15.78 5.53 0.38
C VAL A 8 -14.74 5.17 -0.68
N GLY A 9 -15.13 4.36 -1.65
CA GLY A 9 -14.32 3.82 -2.72
C GLY A 9 -13.99 2.33 -2.53
N ALA A 10 -14.30 1.50 -3.52
CA ALA A 10 -14.01 0.07 -3.57
C ALA A 10 -12.79 -0.27 -4.44
N GLY A 11 -11.76 0.58 -4.44
CA GLY A 11 -10.44 0.26 -4.96
C GLY A 11 -9.62 -0.55 -3.95
N PRO A 12 -8.35 -0.90 -4.28
CA PRO A 12 -7.50 -1.74 -3.42
C PRO A 12 -7.38 -1.23 -1.98
N ALA A 13 -7.26 0.09 -1.76
CA ALA A 13 -7.20 0.66 -0.41
C ALA A 13 -8.50 0.44 0.37
N GLY A 14 -9.65 0.75 -0.22
CA GLY A 14 -10.93 0.65 0.48
C GLY A 14 -11.34 -0.80 0.77
N LEU A 15 -11.10 -1.71 -0.17
CA LEU A 15 -11.38 -3.14 0.02
C LEU A 15 -10.45 -3.78 1.06
N MET A 16 -9.16 -3.44 1.04
CA MET A 16 -8.21 -3.88 2.08
C MET A 16 -8.64 -3.37 3.46
N LEU A 17 -8.98 -2.08 3.56
CA LEU A 17 -9.46 -1.48 4.81
C LEU A 17 -10.74 -2.14 5.33
N ALA A 18 -11.69 -2.42 4.44
CA ALA A 18 -12.93 -3.10 4.82
C ALA A 18 -12.67 -4.49 5.42
N GLY A 19 -11.79 -5.27 4.81
CA GLY A 19 -11.38 -6.56 5.34
C GLY A 19 -10.68 -6.46 6.70
N GLU A 20 -9.76 -5.49 6.87
CA GLU A 20 -9.08 -5.23 8.14
C GLU A 20 -10.06 -4.85 9.27
N LEU A 21 -11.03 -3.98 8.97
CA LEU A 21 -12.07 -3.60 9.93
C LEU A 21 -12.93 -4.80 10.34
N ARG A 22 -13.27 -5.67 9.39
CA ARG A 22 -14.02 -6.91 9.68
C ARG A 22 -13.22 -7.91 10.49
N LEU A 23 -11.91 -8.04 10.25
CA LEU A 23 -11.01 -8.82 11.11
C LEU A 23 -11.01 -8.30 12.55
N GLY A 24 -11.05 -6.97 12.72
CA GLY A 24 -11.18 -6.32 14.03
C GLY A 24 -12.58 -6.39 14.64
N GLY A 25 -13.56 -7.04 13.97
CA GLY A 25 -14.94 -7.21 14.46
C GLY A 25 -15.82 -5.96 14.29
N VAL A 26 -15.41 -4.98 13.46
CA VAL A 26 -16.16 -3.74 13.21
C VAL A 26 -17.11 -3.90 12.04
N ASP A 27 -18.31 -3.43 12.20
CA ASP A 27 -19.29 -3.31 11.14
C ASP A 27 -18.89 -2.21 10.16
N VAL A 28 -18.83 -2.56 8.85
CA VAL A 28 -18.35 -1.68 7.79
C VAL A 28 -19.21 -1.76 6.53
N MET A 29 -19.49 -0.57 5.99
CA MET A 29 -20.16 -0.38 4.71
C MET A 29 -19.19 0.31 3.74
N VAL A 30 -19.02 -0.24 2.54
CA VAL A 30 -18.23 0.34 1.46
C VAL A 30 -19.16 0.95 0.42
N LEU A 31 -18.97 2.23 0.11
CA LEU A 31 -19.72 2.94 -0.93
C LEU A 31 -18.86 3.10 -2.18
N GLU A 32 -19.34 2.60 -3.31
CA GLU A 32 -18.65 2.69 -4.60
C GLU A 32 -19.55 3.31 -5.66
N GLN A 33 -19.06 4.36 -6.33
CA GLN A 33 -19.82 5.09 -7.35
C GLN A 33 -20.09 4.28 -8.62
N LEU A 34 -19.20 3.35 -8.97
CA LEU A 34 -19.36 2.50 -10.14
C LEU A 34 -20.35 1.38 -9.85
N SER A 35 -21.28 1.11 -10.77
CA SER A 35 -22.25 0.02 -10.65
C SER A 35 -21.58 -1.37 -10.80
N GLN A 36 -20.44 -1.44 -11.46
CA GLN A 36 -19.62 -2.65 -11.65
C GLN A 36 -18.15 -2.29 -11.79
N ARG A 37 -17.26 -3.26 -11.57
CA ARG A 37 -15.82 -3.09 -11.84
C ARG A 37 -15.59 -2.87 -13.34
N THR A 38 -14.64 -2.02 -13.69
CA THR A 38 -14.32 -1.74 -15.10
C THR A 38 -13.44 -2.82 -15.73
N GLY A 39 -12.73 -3.62 -14.91
CA GLY A 39 -11.70 -4.55 -15.41
C GLY A 39 -10.39 -3.87 -15.82
N GLU A 40 -10.32 -2.55 -15.77
CA GLU A 40 -9.13 -1.78 -16.12
C GLU A 40 -8.06 -1.86 -15.02
N SER A 41 -6.80 -1.90 -15.41
CA SER A 41 -5.67 -2.05 -14.49
C SER A 41 -4.63 -0.98 -14.71
N ARG A 42 -4.51 0.01 -13.81
CA ARG A 42 -3.38 0.95 -13.81
C ARG A 42 -2.15 0.35 -13.15
N GLY A 43 -2.32 -0.27 -12.00
CA GLY A 43 -1.27 -1.01 -11.30
C GLY A 43 -1.06 -2.41 -11.90
N LEU A 44 0.20 -2.86 -11.89
CA LEU A 44 0.60 -4.14 -12.49
C LEU A 44 1.36 -5.05 -11.53
N GLY A 45 1.39 -4.77 -10.23
CA GLY A 45 2.10 -5.69 -9.35
C GLY A 45 2.27 -5.24 -7.93
N PHE A 46 2.83 -6.16 -7.16
CA PHE A 46 3.11 -6.00 -5.75
C PHE A 46 4.60 -5.82 -5.49
N THR A 47 4.93 -4.92 -4.57
CA THR A 47 6.26 -4.86 -3.96
C THR A 47 6.37 -5.90 -2.85
N ALA A 48 7.60 -6.19 -2.43
CA ALA A 48 7.88 -7.20 -1.40
C ALA A 48 7.07 -6.97 -0.12
N ARG A 49 6.95 -5.72 0.37
CA ARG A 49 6.17 -5.45 1.58
C ARG A 49 4.68 -5.75 1.42
N THR A 50 4.11 -5.48 0.26
CA THR A 50 2.69 -5.81 0.00
C THR A 50 2.47 -7.31 -0.08
N MET A 51 3.43 -8.06 -0.65
CA MET A 51 3.41 -9.53 -0.62
C MET A 51 3.38 -10.06 0.83
N GLU A 52 4.26 -9.52 1.70
CA GLU A 52 4.26 -9.88 3.13
C GLU A 52 2.93 -9.55 3.81
N VAL A 53 2.32 -8.39 3.50
CA VAL A 53 1.01 -7.99 4.04
C VAL A 53 -0.08 -8.99 3.65
N PHE A 54 -0.13 -9.38 2.38
CA PHE A 54 -1.13 -10.35 1.92
C PHE A 54 -0.91 -11.75 2.52
N ASP A 55 0.33 -12.14 2.71
CA ASP A 55 0.68 -13.38 3.42
C ASP A 55 0.28 -13.30 4.90
N GLN A 56 0.56 -12.20 5.58
CA GLN A 56 0.12 -11.92 6.95
C GLN A 56 -1.41 -11.90 7.13
N ARG A 57 -2.18 -11.92 6.07
CA ARG A 57 -3.65 -12.05 6.07
C ARG A 57 -4.15 -13.37 5.50
N GLY A 58 -3.23 -14.25 5.11
CA GLY A 58 -3.56 -15.56 4.52
C GLY A 58 -4.21 -15.47 3.15
N ILE A 59 -4.13 -14.31 2.47
CA ILE A 59 -4.78 -14.10 1.16
C ILE A 59 -3.81 -14.20 -0.02
N LEU A 60 -2.50 -14.29 0.23
CA LEU A 60 -1.50 -14.36 -0.82
C LEU A 60 -1.74 -15.50 -1.83
N PRO A 61 -2.14 -16.72 -1.42
CA PRO A 61 -2.41 -17.81 -2.35
C PRO A 61 -3.54 -17.53 -3.36
N ALA A 62 -4.48 -16.63 -3.04
CA ALA A 62 -5.57 -16.26 -3.94
C ALA A 62 -5.09 -15.47 -5.18
N PHE A 63 -3.85 -14.96 -5.16
CA PHE A 63 -3.20 -14.30 -6.30
C PHE A 63 -2.43 -15.26 -7.21
N GLY A 64 -2.65 -16.56 -7.08
CA GLY A 64 -1.97 -17.60 -7.86
C GLY A 64 -0.58 -17.97 -7.31
N PRO A 65 0.24 -18.70 -8.10
CA PRO A 65 1.55 -19.17 -7.65
C PRO A 65 2.42 -18.03 -7.12
N VAL A 66 3.13 -18.31 -6.00
CA VAL A 66 3.96 -17.31 -5.31
C VAL A 66 5.36 -17.29 -5.97
N GLU A 67 5.39 -16.95 -7.25
CA GLU A 67 6.64 -16.70 -7.98
C GLU A 67 6.95 -15.21 -7.93
N THR A 68 8.16 -14.87 -7.52
CA THR A 68 8.60 -13.47 -7.38
C THR A 68 9.92 -13.24 -8.10
N SER A 69 10.17 -11.99 -8.49
CA SER A 69 11.42 -11.55 -9.10
C SER A 69 12.12 -10.57 -8.15
N THR A 70 13.44 -10.64 -8.11
CA THR A 70 14.28 -9.64 -7.44
C THR A 70 14.62 -8.46 -8.34
N GLN A 71 14.23 -8.51 -9.61
CA GLN A 71 14.54 -7.46 -10.57
C GLN A 71 13.62 -6.26 -10.41
N GLY A 72 14.22 -5.08 -10.22
CA GLY A 72 13.52 -3.81 -10.12
C GLY A 72 14.29 -2.68 -10.80
N HIS A 73 13.83 -1.46 -10.59
CA HIS A 73 14.52 -0.29 -11.11
C HIS A 73 14.31 0.94 -10.23
N PHE A 74 15.22 1.90 -10.36
CA PHE A 74 15.06 3.24 -9.83
C PHE A 74 15.24 4.25 -10.97
N GLY A 75 14.15 4.92 -11.38
CA GLY A 75 14.17 5.88 -12.49
C GLY A 75 14.71 5.30 -13.81
N GLY A 76 14.36 4.06 -14.15
CA GLY A 76 14.84 3.35 -15.34
C GLY A 76 16.26 2.76 -15.22
N ARG A 77 16.89 2.85 -14.05
CA ARG A 77 18.19 2.19 -13.77
C ARG A 77 17.92 0.88 -13.05
N PRO A 78 18.41 -0.28 -13.54
CA PRO A 78 18.21 -1.56 -12.88
C PRO A 78 18.73 -1.56 -11.44
N VAL A 79 17.95 -2.14 -10.53
CA VAL A 79 18.30 -2.36 -9.13
C VAL A 79 17.91 -3.79 -8.78
N ASP A 80 18.84 -4.55 -8.22
CA ASP A 80 18.54 -5.90 -7.72
C ASP A 80 17.99 -5.81 -6.29
N PHE A 81 16.75 -6.26 -6.09
CA PHE A 81 16.12 -6.32 -4.77
C PHE A 81 16.59 -7.53 -3.95
N GLY A 82 17.34 -8.46 -4.57
CA GLY A 82 17.97 -9.58 -3.87
C GLY A 82 19.02 -9.16 -2.83
N VAL A 83 19.49 -7.90 -2.89
CA VAL A 83 20.41 -7.34 -1.87
C VAL A 83 19.71 -7.03 -0.53
N LEU A 84 18.39 -7.13 -0.45
CA LEU A 84 17.61 -6.85 0.76
C LEU A 84 17.62 -8.07 1.69
N GLU A 85 18.42 -8.02 2.73
CA GLU A 85 18.48 -9.06 3.76
C GLU A 85 17.12 -9.20 4.46
N GLY A 86 16.70 -10.45 4.70
CA GLY A 86 15.42 -10.76 5.35
C GLY A 86 14.17 -10.42 4.52
N ALA A 87 14.32 -10.14 3.21
CA ALA A 87 13.21 -10.10 2.28
C ALA A 87 12.74 -11.54 2.00
N HIS A 88 11.51 -11.86 2.39
CA HIS A 88 10.92 -13.18 2.11
C HIS A 88 10.40 -13.27 0.68
N TYR A 89 9.93 -12.15 0.14
CA TYR A 89 9.40 -12.01 -1.22
C TYR A 89 10.15 -10.97 -2.03
N GLY A 90 10.14 -11.14 -3.35
CA GLY A 90 10.48 -10.10 -4.32
C GLY A 90 9.24 -9.34 -4.81
N VAL A 91 9.25 -8.93 -6.07
CA VAL A 91 8.12 -8.30 -6.75
C VAL A 91 7.31 -9.36 -7.51
N LYS A 92 5.99 -9.19 -7.58
CA LYS A 92 5.08 -10.07 -8.32
C LYS A 92 4.21 -9.24 -9.24
N ALA A 93 4.17 -9.63 -10.53
CA ALA A 93 3.26 -9.02 -11.50
C ALA A 93 1.83 -9.54 -11.26
N VAL A 94 0.90 -8.64 -10.93
CA VAL A 94 -0.53 -8.92 -10.76
C VAL A 94 -1.31 -7.70 -11.23
N PRO A 95 -2.24 -7.83 -12.19
CA PRO A 95 -3.10 -6.72 -12.60
C PRO A 95 -3.94 -6.19 -11.43
N GLN A 96 -4.16 -4.88 -11.39
CA GLN A 96 -4.99 -4.25 -10.35
C GLN A 96 -6.42 -4.81 -10.32
N SER A 97 -7.00 -5.14 -11.48
CA SER A 97 -8.33 -5.76 -11.58
C SER A 97 -8.40 -7.11 -10.85
N THR A 98 -7.35 -7.92 -10.90
CA THR A 98 -7.23 -9.16 -10.12
C THR A 98 -7.11 -8.83 -8.63
N THR A 99 -6.32 -7.82 -8.29
CA THR A 99 -6.18 -7.36 -6.89
C THR A 99 -7.52 -6.93 -6.30
N GLU A 100 -8.28 -6.13 -7.04
CA GLU A 100 -9.62 -5.71 -6.63
C GLU A 100 -10.58 -6.90 -6.48
N SER A 101 -10.51 -7.89 -7.39
CA SER A 101 -11.34 -9.09 -7.30
C SER A 101 -11.09 -9.88 -6.01
N VAL A 102 -9.83 -10.16 -5.74
CA VAL A 102 -9.43 -10.95 -4.55
C VAL A 102 -9.77 -10.21 -3.26
N LEU A 103 -9.48 -8.91 -3.19
CA LEU A 103 -9.77 -8.11 -2.01
C LEU A 103 -11.28 -7.92 -1.78
N GLU A 104 -12.08 -7.78 -2.85
CA GLU A 104 -13.54 -7.71 -2.75
C GLU A 104 -14.11 -9.02 -2.21
N GLU A 105 -13.72 -10.16 -2.78
CA GLU A 105 -14.15 -11.48 -2.32
C GLU A 105 -13.75 -11.70 -0.86
N TRP A 106 -12.53 -11.34 -0.49
CA TRP A 106 -12.04 -11.47 0.87
C TRP A 106 -12.82 -10.59 1.86
N ALA A 107 -13.07 -9.29 1.53
CA ALA A 107 -13.80 -8.38 2.41
C ALA A 107 -15.25 -8.80 2.58
N LEU A 108 -15.95 -9.18 1.48
CA LEU A 108 -17.32 -9.67 1.49
C LEU A 108 -17.42 -11.01 2.25
N GLY A 109 -16.51 -11.93 2.03
CA GLY A 109 -16.43 -13.21 2.77
C GLY A 109 -16.25 -13.02 4.27
N ARG A 110 -15.74 -11.85 4.71
CA ARG A 110 -15.67 -11.46 6.12
C ARG A 110 -16.88 -10.67 6.62
N GLY A 111 -17.86 -10.44 5.77
CA GLY A 111 -19.11 -9.77 6.11
C GLY A 111 -19.06 -8.24 5.97
N ALA A 112 -18.18 -7.67 5.15
CA ALA A 112 -18.30 -6.28 4.74
C ALA A 112 -19.51 -6.10 3.83
N GLU A 113 -20.22 -4.98 3.96
CA GLU A 113 -21.28 -4.60 3.03
C GLU A 113 -20.69 -3.73 1.91
N LEU A 114 -20.98 -4.03 0.65
CA LEU A 114 -20.55 -3.23 -0.50
C LEU A 114 -21.75 -2.74 -1.30
N LEU A 115 -21.94 -1.43 -1.34
CA LEU A 115 -22.98 -0.75 -2.10
C LEU A 115 -22.37 -0.10 -3.34
N ARG A 116 -22.53 -0.75 -4.49
CA ARG A 116 -22.13 -0.23 -5.80
C ARG A 116 -23.23 0.68 -6.39
N GLY A 117 -22.81 1.61 -7.28
CA GLY A 117 -23.70 2.63 -7.83
C GLY A 117 -24.09 3.71 -6.82
N HIS A 118 -23.33 3.84 -5.71
CA HIS A 118 -23.59 4.80 -4.65
C HIS A 118 -22.52 5.90 -4.64
N THR A 119 -22.90 7.11 -4.99
CA THR A 119 -22.00 8.27 -5.08
C THR A 119 -22.15 9.17 -3.86
N VAL A 120 -21.08 9.33 -3.08
CA VAL A 120 -21.05 10.32 -1.98
C VAL A 120 -21.03 11.72 -2.57
N ARG A 121 -21.96 12.59 -2.11
CA ARG A 121 -22.12 13.98 -2.55
C ARG A 121 -21.58 14.97 -1.53
N ALA A 122 -21.86 14.73 -0.25
CA ALA A 122 -21.42 15.56 0.86
C ALA A 122 -21.24 14.72 2.12
N LEU A 123 -20.56 15.30 3.11
CA LEU A 123 -20.48 14.75 4.46
C LEU A 123 -20.38 15.89 5.47
N THR A 124 -20.89 15.65 6.68
CA THR A 124 -20.83 16.57 7.81
C THR A 124 -20.41 15.80 9.07
N ASP A 125 -19.31 16.22 9.71
CA ASP A 125 -18.89 15.72 11.02
C ASP A 125 -19.64 16.47 12.11
N GLU A 126 -20.57 15.82 12.78
CA GLU A 126 -21.41 16.36 13.86
C GLU A 126 -20.72 16.24 15.25
N GLY A 127 -19.48 15.74 15.28
CA GLY A 127 -18.67 15.59 16.50
C GLY A 127 -18.79 14.22 17.14
N ASP A 128 -19.96 13.65 17.29
CA ASP A 128 -20.20 12.29 17.81
C ASP A 128 -20.45 11.26 16.70
N HIS A 129 -20.90 11.71 15.51
CA HIS A 129 -21.11 10.90 14.30
C HIS A 129 -20.84 11.72 13.04
N VAL A 130 -20.84 11.06 11.89
CA VAL A 130 -20.76 11.69 10.57
C VAL A 130 -22.02 11.37 9.78
N VAL A 131 -22.62 12.40 9.18
CA VAL A 131 -23.71 12.28 8.21
C VAL A 131 -23.11 12.26 6.82
N VAL A 132 -23.49 11.29 5.99
CA VAL A 132 -22.99 11.12 4.61
C VAL A 132 -24.17 11.17 3.65
N GLU A 133 -24.19 12.18 2.78
CA GLU A 133 -25.19 12.33 1.72
C GLU A 133 -24.76 11.50 0.51
N VAL A 134 -25.62 10.57 0.12
CA VAL A 134 -25.35 9.58 -0.92
C VAL A 134 -26.45 9.59 -1.96
N GLU A 135 -26.07 9.54 -3.23
CA GLU A 135 -26.99 9.29 -4.34
C GLU A 135 -26.79 7.85 -4.82
N GLY A 136 -27.82 7.05 -4.66
CA GLY A 136 -27.87 5.64 -5.06
C GLY A 136 -28.86 5.38 -6.18
N PRO A 137 -29.04 4.12 -6.61
CA PRO A 137 -30.01 3.73 -7.64
C PRO A 137 -31.44 4.13 -7.31
N ASP A 138 -31.80 4.15 -6.01
CA ASP A 138 -33.12 4.48 -5.51
C ASP A 138 -33.31 5.98 -5.19
N GLY A 139 -32.31 6.80 -5.54
CA GLY A 139 -32.27 8.24 -5.28
C GLY A 139 -31.40 8.65 -4.11
N PRO A 140 -31.46 9.94 -3.71
CA PRO A 140 -30.65 10.48 -2.63
C PRO A 140 -31.11 9.98 -1.26
N ARG A 141 -30.15 9.69 -0.38
CA ARG A 141 -30.36 9.33 1.04
C ARG A 141 -29.23 9.82 1.92
N SER A 142 -29.50 9.97 3.21
CA SER A 142 -28.50 10.24 4.23
C SER A 142 -28.17 8.96 4.99
N LEU A 143 -26.89 8.70 5.22
CA LEU A 143 -26.38 7.62 6.06
C LEU A 143 -25.64 8.21 7.27
N THR A 144 -25.70 7.51 8.39
CA THR A 144 -25.03 7.91 9.63
C THR A 144 -23.99 6.87 10.07
N THR A 145 -22.81 7.34 10.49
CA THR A 145 -21.69 6.47 10.89
C THR A 145 -20.83 7.11 11.96
N ARG A 146 -20.06 6.33 12.70
CA ARG A 146 -19.09 6.87 13.67
C ARG A 146 -17.84 7.44 13.02
N TYR A 147 -17.38 6.85 11.90
CA TYR A 147 -16.21 7.30 11.15
C TYR A 147 -16.43 7.15 9.65
N VAL A 148 -15.84 8.05 8.89
CA VAL A 148 -15.75 7.93 7.42
C VAL A 148 -14.27 7.83 7.03
N VAL A 149 -13.96 6.89 6.14
CA VAL A 149 -12.62 6.81 5.53
C VAL A 149 -12.73 6.99 4.02
N GLY A 150 -12.12 8.06 3.49
CA GLY A 150 -12.01 8.30 2.06
C GLY A 150 -10.88 7.44 1.47
N CYS A 151 -11.28 6.50 0.61
CA CYS A 151 -10.43 5.69 -0.28
C CYS A 151 -10.82 5.91 -1.75
N ASP A 152 -11.38 7.09 -2.06
CA ASP A 152 -12.06 7.45 -3.31
C ASP A 152 -11.11 8.10 -4.33
N GLY A 153 -9.81 7.79 -4.23
CA GLY A 153 -8.81 8.09 -5.22
C GLY A 153 -8.39 9.56 -5.31
N GLY A 154 -7.51 9.88 -6.25
CA GLY A 154 -6.86 11.19 -6.34
C GLY A 154 -7.80 12.39 -6.53
N ARG A 155 -9.03 12.16 -7.03
CA ARG A 155 -10.08 13.19 -7.17
C ARG A 155 -11.03 13.26 -5.97
N SER A 156 -10.71 12.61 -4.88
CA SER A 156 -11.50 12.39 -3.66
C SER A 156 -12.54 13.46 -3.37
N THR A 157 -13.80 13.04 -3.25
CA THR A 157 -14.91 13.84 -2.76
C THR A 157 -14.86 13.98 -1.25
N VAL A 158 -14.48 12.93 -0.53
CA VAL A 158 -14.34 12.93 0.94
C VAL A 158 -13.31 13.98 1.37
N ARG A 159 -12.12 13.99 0.73
CA ARG A 159 -11.07 14.99 1.00
C ARG A 159 -11.58 16.42 0.88
N LYS A 160 -12.31 16.72 -0.22
CA LYS A 160 -12.83 18.05 -0.51
C LYS A 160 -13.97 18.43 0.44
N ALA A 161 -14.92 17.53 0.67
CA ALA A 161 -16.07 17.78 1.51
C ALA A 161 -15.66 17.99 2.98
N ALA A 162 -14.66 17.25 3.48
CA ALA A 162 -14.13 17.44 4.83
C ALA A 162 -13.11 18.60 4.94
N GLY A 163 -12.82 19.32 3.84
CA GLY A 163 -11.97 20.49 3.83
C GLY A 163 -10.49 20.22 4.11
N PHE A 164 -9.97 19.04 3.72
CA PHE A 164 -8.53 18.78 3.83
C PHE A 164 -7.73 19.61 2.85
N ASP A 165 -6.64 20.21 3.32
CA ASP A 165 -5.64 20.83 2.46
C ASP A 165 -4.87 19.77 1.66
N PHE A 166 -4.62 20.07 0.39
CA PHE A 166 -3.92 19.14 -0.51
C PHE A 166 -2.79 19.86 -1.25
N PRO A 167 -1.74 20.29 -0.53
CA PRO A 167 -0.60 21.00 -1.10
C PRO A 167 0.24 20.08 -2.01
N GLY A 168 1.06 20.74 -2.84
CA GLY A 168 1.98 20.09 -3.77
C GLY A 168 1.89 20.66 -5.17
N THR A 169 2.39 19.91 -6.16
CA THR A 169 2.47 20.34 -7.56
C THR A 169 1.36 19.73 -8.40
N SER A 170 0.84 20.49 -9.34
CA SER A 170 -0.05 19.98 -10.39
C SER A 170 0.74 19.19 -11.43
N ALA A 171 0.05 18.37 -12.23
CA ALA A 171 0.67 17.70 -13.35
C ALA A 171 1.24 18.69 -14.35
N ASN A 172 2.48 18.49 -14.75
CA ASN A 172 3.17 19.25 -15.78
C ASN A 172 3.28 18.49 -17.09
N ARG A 173 3.15 17.17 -17.03
CA ARG A 173 3.28 16.26 -18.18
C ARG A 173 2.05 15.36 -18.25
N GLU A 174 1.77 14.91 -19.48
CA GLU A 174 0.77 13.89 -19.74
C GLU A 174 1.46 12.63 -20.26
N MET A 175 1.01 11.50 -19.77
CA MET A 175 1.42 10.19 -20.23
C MET A 175 0.19 9.45 -20.75
N PHE A 176 0.35 8.78 -21.90
CA PHE A 176 -0.66 7.88 -22.42
C PHE A 176 -0.36 6.45 -21.99
N LEU A 177 -1.43 5.70 -21.77
CA LEU A 177 -1.40 4.26 -21.57
C LEU A 177 -2.40 3.63 -22.52
N ALA A 178 -1.99 2.57 -23.24
CA ALA A 178 -2.92 1.73 -23.98
C ALA A 178 -2.58 0.26 -23.79
N ASP A 179 -3.62 -0.55 -23.66
CA ASP A 179 -3.58 -2.01 -23.81
C ASP A 179 -4.08 -2.33 -25.20
N ILE A 180 -3.29 -3.02 -26.01
CA ILE A 180 -3.53 -3.22 -27.44
C ILE A 180 -3.30 -4.67 -27.86
N ARG A 181 -4.01 -5.09 -28.91
CA ARG A 181 -3.80 -6.37 -29.60
C ARG A 181 -3.40 -6.14 -31.05
N GLY A 182 -2.87 -7.20 -31.65
CA GLY A 182 -2.58 -7.22 -33.10
C GLY A 182 -1.34 -6.43 -33.52
N CYS A 183 -0.46 -6.09 -32.57
CA CYS A 183 0.83 -5.46 -32.85
C CYS A 183 1.95 -6.28 -32.21
N GLU A 184 3.09 -6.38 -32.92
CA GLU A 184 4.30 -6.97 -32.33
C GLU A 184 5.08 -5.88 -31.59
N ILE A 185 4.96 -5.85 -30.26
CA ILE A 185 5.61 -4.83 -29.41
C ILE A 185 6.85 -5.42 -28.77
N THR A 186 8.01 -4.76 -28.95
CA THR A 186 9.22 -5.13 -28.23
C THR A 186 9.06 -4.78 -26.73
N PRO A 187 9.20 -5.74 -25.79
CA PRO A 187 9.08 -5.46 -24.37
C PRO A 187 10.16 -4.49 -23.84
N ARG A 188 9.72 -3.49 -23.07
CA ARG A 188 10.55 -2.49 -22.36
C ARG A 188 10.04 -2.34 -20.92
N PRO A 189 10.16 -3.40 -20.09
CA PRO A 189 9.42 -3.48 -18.81
C PRO A 189 9.88 -2.44 -17.78
N ILE A 190 11.14 -2.00 -17.82
CA ILE A 190 11.65 -0.94 -16.94
C ILE A 190 11.57 0.45 -17.60
N GLY A 191 11.07 0.50 -18.85
CA GLY A 191 11.01 1.71 -19.67
C GLY A 191 12.34 2.10 -20.31
N GLU A 192 12.27 2.89 -21.37
CA GLU A 192 13.39 3.37 -22.14
C GLU A 192 13.26 4.87 -22.40
N THR A 193 14.32 5.61 -22.11
CA THR A 193 14.41 7.03 -22.48
C THR A 193 14.83 7.10 -23.96
N VAL A 194 14.03 7.77 -24.77
CA VAL A 194 14.29 8.01 -26.19
C VAL A 194 14.49 9.52 -26.45
N PRO A 195 15.05 9.93 -27.62
CA PRO A 195 15.36 11.36 -27.87
C PRO A 195 14.19 12.31 -27.65
N LEU A 196 12.97 11.89 -27.96
CA LEU A 196 11.76 12.73 -27.85
C LEU A 196 10.90 12.44 -26.62
N GLY A 197 11.31 11.53 -25.72
CA GLY A 197 10.51 11.21 -24.55
C GLY A 197 10.89 9.92 -23.84
N MET A 198 9.87 9.18 -23.41
CA MET A 198 9.99 7.89 -22.74
C MET A 198 8.93 6.93 -23.25
N VAL A 199 9.30 5.68 -23.41
CA VAL A 199 8.41 4.58 -23.76
C VAL A 199 8.59 3.42 -22.77
N MET A 200 7.49 2.74 -22.46
CA MET A 200 7.48 1.49 -21.69
C MET A 200 6.53 0.53 -22.37
N SER A 201 6.82 -0.75 -22.33
CA SER A 201 5.93 -1.80 -22.84
C SER A 201 6.12 -3.11 -22.12
N ALA A 202 5.03 -3.82 -21.91
CA ALA A 202 5.04 -5.13 -21.28
C ALA A 202 3.88 -5.99 -21.79
N PRO A 203 4.11 -7.29 -22.03
CA PRO A 203 3.03 -8.22 -22.33
C PRO A 203 2.15 -8.41 -21.09
N LEU A 204 0.82 -8.41 -21.29
CA LEU A 204 -0.17 -8.69 -20.24
C LEU A 204 -0.72 -10.12 -20.32
N GLY A 205 -0.35 -10.89 -21.32
CA GLY A 205 -0.93 -12.18 -21.66
C GLY A 205 -2.07 -12.07 -22.68
N ASP A 206 -2.53 -13.22 -23.17
CA ASP A 206 -3.64 -13.34 -24.12
C ASP A 206 -3.51 -12.46 -25.38
N GLY A 207 -2.26 -12.21 -25.82
CA GLY A 207 -1.96 -11.38 -27.00
C GLY A 207 -2.22 -9.88 -26.78
N VAL A 208 -2.30 -9.44 -25.52
CA VAL A 208 -2.42 -8.02 -25.16
C VAL A 208 -1.07 -7.49 -24.70
N ASP A 209 -0.64 -6.38 -25.28
CA ASP A 209 0.52 -5.62 -24.84
C ASP A 209 0.09 -4.29 -24.25
N ARG A 210 0.68 -3.92 -23.12
CA ARG A 210 0.59 -2.58 -22.55
C ARG A 210 1.70 -1.69 -23.09
N ILE A 211 1.34 -0.50 -23.52
CA ILE A 211 2.28 0.56 -23.83
C ILE A 211 2.03 1.79 -22.96
N ILE A 212 3.11 2.46 -22.59
CA ILE A 212 3.06 3.78 -21.92
C ILE A 212 4.00 4.70 -22.69
N VAL A 213 3.53 5.90 -22.99
CA VAL A 213 4.32 6.91 -23.69
C VAL A 213 4.24 8.26 -22.98
N CYS A 214 5.38 8.95 -22.93
CA CYS A 214 5.48 10.33 -22.47
C CYS A 214 6.32 11.13 -23.46
N GLU A 215 5.69 12.04 -24.18
CA GLU A 215 6.41 12.94 -25.07
C GLU A 215 7.05 14.11 -24.30
N ARG A 216 8.32 14.36 -24.53
CA ARG A 216 9.04 15.46 -23.90
C ARG A 216 8.50 16.80 -24.38
N GLY A 217 8.25 17.73 -23.44
CA GLY A 217 7.72 19.06 -23.75
C GLY A 217 6.23 19.11 -24.06
N ALA A 218 5.53 17.95 -24.11
CA ALA A 218 4.09 17.95 -24.22
C ALA A 218 3.47 18.34 -22.87
N PRO A 219 2.67 19.43 -22.80
CA PRO A 219 2.06 19.86 -21.56
C PRO A 219 0.93 18.92 -21.13
N ALA A 220 0.71 18.82 -19.82
CA ALA A 220 -0.45 18.14 -19.30
C ALA A 220 -1.75 18.78 -19.80
N ARG A 221 -2.66 17.97 -20.35
CA ARG A 221 -3.97 18.45 -20.81
C ARG A 221 -5.05 18.07 -19.80
N ARG A 222 -5.99 18.97 -19.60
CA ARG A 222 -7.20 18.67 -18.81
C ARG A 222 -8.19 17.92 -19.71
N ARG A 223 -8.29 16.62 -19.52
CA ARG A 223 -9.20 15.76 -20.29
C ARG A 223 -10.51 15.52 -19.53
N THR A 224 -11.59 15.38 -20.27
CA THR A 224 -12.93 15.00 -19.76
C THR A 224 -13.20 13.50 -19.96
N GLY A 225 -12.32 12.79 -20.72
CA GLY A 225 -12.43 11.37 -21.03
C GLY A 225 -11.08 10.80 -21.49
N PRO A 226 -11.02 9.50 -21.86
CA PRO A 226 -9.81 8.89 -22.40
C PRO A 226 -9.41 9.55 -23.74
N PRO A 227 -8.11 9.57 -24.08
CA PRO A 227 -7.66 10.04 -25.38
C PRO A 227 -8.13 9.06 -26.49
N PRO A 228 -8.32 9.54 -27.74
CA PRO A 228 -8.49 8.64 -28.87
C PRO A 228 -7.26 7.76 -29.05
N TYR A 229 -7.45 6.48 -29.39
CA TYR A 229 -6.33 5.55 -29.63
C TYR A 229 -5.34 6.07 -30.68
N GLN A 230 -5.83 6.72 -31.74
CA GLN A 230 -4.99 7.28 -32.78
C GLN A 230 -4.02 8.36 -32.28
N GLU A 231 -4.37 9.09 -31.22
CA GLU A 231 -3.46 10.05 -30.57
C GLU A 231 -2.30 9.31 -29.88
N VAL A 232 -2.60 8.18 -29.21
CA VAL A 232 -1.60 7.33 -28.54
C VAL A 232 -0.70 6.65 -29.58
N ALA A 233 -1.26 6.08 -30.65
CA ALA A 233 -0.52 5.43 -31.73
C ALA A 233 0.42 6.41 -32.44
N ALA A 234 -0.04 7.63 -32.71
CA ALA A 234 0.79 8.66 -33.30
C ALA A 234 1.94 9.09 -32.36
N ALA A 235 1.71 9.17 -31.05
CA ALA A 235 2.76 9.44 -30.07
C ALA A 235 3.79 8.29 -30.02
N TRP A 236 3.31 7.05 -30.01
CA TRP A 236 4.19 5.87 -30.09
C TRP A 236 5.07 5.89 -31.34
N GLN A 237 4.48 6.15 -32.51
CA GLN A 237 5.21 6.21 -33.76
C GLN A 237 6.29 7.31 -33.78
N ARG A 238 5.99 8.51 -33.22
CA ARG A 238 6.98 9.59 -33.09
C ARG A 238 8.17 9.20 -32.19
N LEU A 239 7.91 8.43 -31.15
CA LEU A 239 8.93 8.06 -30.16
C LEU A 239 9.74 6.84 -30.58
N THR A 240 9.13 5.87 -31.27
CA THR A 240 9.74 4.56 -31.57
C THR A 240 10.00 4.32 -33.04
N GLY A 241 9.37 5.09 -33.94
CA GLY A 241 9.35 4.85 -35.38
C GLY A 241 8.37 3.73 -35.80
N GLN A 242 7.75 3.02 -34.85
CA GLN A 242 6.86 1.91 -35.13
C GLN A 242 5.42 2.38 -35.32
N ASP A 243 4.77 2.00 -36.43
CA ASP A 243 3.35 2.23 -36.64
C ASP A 243 2.52 1.12 -35.99
N ILE A 244 1.68 1.50 -35.02
CA ILE A 244 0.73 0.64 -34.35
C ILE A 244 -0.73 1.08 -34.60
N SER A 245 -0.97 1.97 -35.54
CA SER A 245 -2.31 2.52 -35.85
C SER A 245 -3.34 1.47 -36.24
N HIS A 246 -2.88 0.32 -36.74
CA HIS A 246 -3.69 -0.86 -37.10
C HIS A 246 -4.08 -1.74 -35.89
N GLY A 247 -3.48 -1.50 -34.74
CA GLY A 247 -3.77 -2.26 -33.51
C GLY A 247 -5.19 -2.05 -33.00
N GLU A 248 -5.70 -3.06 -32.31
CA GLU A 248 -7.01 -3.03 -31.67
C GLU A 248 -6.85 -2.58 -30.20
N PRO A 249 -7.35 -1.39 -29.81
CA PRO A 249 -7.28 -0.95 -28.41
C PRO A 249 -8.27 -1.73 -27.54
N VAL A 250 -7.76 -2.37 -26.50
CA VAL A 250 -8.54 -3.00 -25.42
C VAL A 250 -8.91 -1.96 -24.38
N TRP A 251 -7.97 -1.08 -24.07
CA TRP A 251 -8.16 0.02 -23.13
C TRP A 251 -7.21 1.18 -23.45
N VAL A 252 -7.67 2.40 -23.25
CA VAL A 252 -6.88 3.61 -23.45
C VAL A 252 -7.11 4.57 -22.29
N SER A 253 -6.03 5.13 -21.75
CA SER A 253 -6.08 6.06 -20.63
C SER A 253 -4.97 7.12 -20.76
N ALA A 254 -5.14 8.21 -20.00
CA ALA A 254 -4.10 9.20 -19.80
C ALA A 254 -3.99 9.55 -18.33
N PHE A 255 -2.77 9.85 -17.88
CA PHE A 255 -2.48 10.29 -16.51
C PHE A 255 -1.34 11.32 -16.52
N GLY A 256 -1.19 12.01 -15.42
CA GLY A 256 -0.14 13.02 -15.27
C GLY A 256 0.86 12.67 -14.18
N ASP A 257 1.71 13.64 -13.88
CA ASP A 257 2.76 13.58 -12.84
C ASP A 257 2.50 14.53 -11.64
N PRO A 258 1.25 14.67 -11.13
CA PRO A 258 1.03 15.49 -9.95
C PRO A 258 1.79 14.89 -8.77
N ALA A 259 2.24 15.75 -7.84
CA ALA A 259 2.81 15.30 -6.57
C ALA A 259 2.17 16.12 -5.45
N ARG A 260 1.18 15.54 -4.77
CA ARG A 260 0.40 16.18 -3.73
C ARG A 260 0.16 15.24 -2.56
N GLN A 261 0.17 15.78 -1.36
CA GLN A 261 -0.18 15.05 -0.14
C GLN A 261 -1.01 15.94 0.76
N VAL A 262 -2.02 15.37 1.44
CA VAL A 262 -2.78 16.13 2.45
C VAL A 262 -1.89 16.51 3.63
N SER A 263 -2.17 17.65 4.24
CA SER A 263 -1.44 18.13 5.41
C SER A 263 -1.71 17.28 6.67
N ALA A 264 -2.85 16.63 6.73
CA ALA A 264 -3.23 15.69 7.79
C ALA A 264 -4.00 14.51 7.20
N TYR A 265 -3.82 13.31 7.78
CA TYR A 265 -4.55 12.10 7.34
C TYR A 265 -5.87 11.90 8.10
N ARG A 266 -6.10 12.73 9.13
CA ARG A 266 -7.30 12.72 9.96
C ARG A 266 -7.79 14.13 10.25
N ARG A 267 -9.11 14.35 10.20
CA ARG A 267 -9.83 15.52 10.74
C ARG A 267 -11.07 15.02 11.46
N GLY A 268 -11.08 15.13 12.78
CA GLY A 268 -12.19 14.62 13.58
C GLY A 268 -12.44 13.12 13.34
N ARG A 269 -13.62 12.83 12.79
CA ARG A 269 -14.07 11.47 12.46
C ARG A 269 -13.88 11.08 10.99
N VAL A 270 -13.25 11.94 10.20
CA VAL A 270 -12.95 11.69 8.80
C VAL A 270 -11.46 11.42 8.62
N LEU A 271 -11.14 10.30 7.96
CA LEU A 271 -9.76 9.88 7.65
C LEU A 271 -9.61 9.66 6.14
N LEU A 272 -8.38 9.66 5.66
CA LEU A 272 -8.05 9.43 4.25
C LEU A 272 -6.97 8.35 4.13
N ALA A 273 -7.06 7.49 3.11
CA ALA A 273 -6.05 6.46 2.81
C ALA A 273 -5.81 6.34 1.31
N GLY A 274 -4.58 6.01 0.94
CA GLY A 274 -4.16 5.85 -0.45
C GLY A 274 -4.23 7.15 -1.26
N ASP A 275 -4.63 7.05 -2.53
CA ASP A 275 -4.66 8.19 -3.46
C ASP A 275 -5.58 9.33 -3.01
N SER A 276 -6.52 9.11 -2.10
CA SER A 276 -7.30 10.19 -1.49
C SER A 276 -6.44 11.10 -0.61
N ALA A 277 -5.36 10.55 -0.01
CA ALA A 277 -4.42 11.26 0.86
C ALA A 277 -3.17 11.73 0.11
N HIS A 278 -2.70 11.00 -0.90
CA HIS A 278 -1.48 11.34 -1.68
C HIS A 278 -1.59 10.88 -3.13
N VAL A 279 -1.12 11.71 -4.05
CA VAL A 279 -1.04 11.39 -5.48
C VAL A 279 0.37 11.69 -5.98
N HIS A 280 0.86 10.86 -6.88
CA HIS A 280 2.22 10.97 -7.41
C HIS A 280 2.34 10.27 -8.77
N LEU A 281 3.47 10.48 -9.44
CA LEU A 281 3.85 9.71 -10.64
C LEU A 281 3.92 8.21 -10.29
N PRO A 282 3.37 7.29 -11.10
CA PRO A 282 3.40 5.85 -10.82
C PRO A 282 4.79 5.20 -11.04
N ALA A 283 5.88 5.94 -10.80
CA ALA A 283 7.25 5.43 -10.90
C ALA A 283 7.51 4.31 -9.89
N GLY A 284 8.07 3.20 -10.37
CA GLY A 284 8.36 2.01 -9.55
C GLY A 284 7.12 1.25 -9.07
N GLY A 285 5.91 1.56 -9.58
CA GLY A 285 4.68 0.83 -9.24
C GLY A 285 4.23 0.93 -7.78
N GLN A 286 4.62 1.98 -7.05
CA GLN A 286 4.49 2.05 -5.59
C GLN A 286 3.10 2.45 -5.09
N GLY A 287 2.27 3.17 -5.88
CA GLY A 287 1.04 3.80 -5.41
C GLY A 287 0.04 2.85 -4.76
N MET A 288 -0.38 1.81 -5.47
CA MET A 288 -1.30 0.80 -4.94
C MET A 288 -0.71 0.10 -3.70
N ASN A 289 0.59 -0.19 -3.71
CA ASN A 289 1.30 -0.87 -2.63
C ASN A 289 1.30 -0.04 -1.33
N VAL A 290 1.59 1.26 -1.42
CA VAL A 290 1.54 2.16 -0.26
C VAL A 290 0.10 2.34 0.21
N SER A 291 -0.88 2.40 -0.70
CA SER A 291 -2.30 2.49 -0.37
C SER A 291 -2.81 1.28 0.43
N VAL A 292 -2.40 0.06 0.06
CA VAL A 292 -2.69 -1.16 0.83
C VAL A 292 -2.08 -1.08 2.22
N GLN A 293 -0.83 -0.64 2.33
CA GLN A 293 -0.14 -0.49 3.62
C GLN A 293 -0.77 0.60 4.51
N ASP A 294 -1.27 1.70 3.92
CA ASP A 294 -2.06 2.70 4.67
C ASP A 294 -3.29 2.06 5.31
N SER A 295 -3.99 1.24 4.52
CA SER A 295 -5.23 0.57 4.95
C SER A 295 -4.99 -0.44 6.07
N VAL A 296 -3.90 -1.19 6.00
CA VAL A 296 -3.53 -2.14 7.06
C VAL A 296 -3.11 -1.41 8.35
N ASN A 297 -2.32 -0.34 8.23
CA ASN A 297 -1.93 0.47 9.38
C ASN A 297 -3.12 1.13 10.07
N LEU A 298 -4.09 1.65 9.28
CA LEU A 298 -5.29 2.29 9.79
C LEU A 298 -6.30 1.27 10.34
N GLY A 299 -6.49 0.14 9.66
CA GLY A 299 -7.63 -0.76 9.89
C GLY A 299 -7.69 -1.30 11.30
N TRP A 300 -6.60 -1.84 11.83
CA TRP A 300 -6.57 -2.36 13.20
C TRP A 300 -6.70 -1.27 14.26
N LYS A 301 -6.12 -0.07 14.03
CA LYS A 301 -6.21 1.07 14.95
C LYS A 301 -7.65 1.59 15.01
N LEU A 302 -8.28 1.77 13.87
CA LEU A 302 -9.67 2.20 13.80
C LEU A 302 -10.61 1.15 14.40
N ALA A 303 -10.37 -0.13 14.16
CA ALA A 303 -11.14 -1.20 14.76
C ALA A 303 -11.01 -1.22 16.29
N ALA A 304 -9.81 -1.02 16.84
CA ALA A 304 -9.58 -0.95 18.29
C ALA A 304 -10.32 0.23 18.92
N VAL A 305 -10.30 1.41 18.29
CA VAL A 305 -10.99 2.62 18.79
C VAL A 305 -12.51 2.48 18.68
N VAL A 306 -13.03 1.99 17.56
CA VAL A 306 -14.47 1.77 17.37
C VAL A 306 -15.03 0.75 18.36
N SER A 307 -14.26 -0.29 18.67
CA SER A 307 -14.65 -1.32 19.65
C SER A 307 -14.43 -0.90 21.11
N GLY A 308 -13.94 0.32 21.37
CA GLY A 308 -13.64 0.82 22.73
C GLY A 308 -12.50 0.06 23.44
N ARG A 309 -11.62 -0.60 22.66
CA ARG A 309 -10.43 -1.31 23.18
C ARG A 309 -9.20 -0.42 23.31
N ALA A 310 -9.18 0.70 22.61
CA ALA A 310 -8.12 1.69 22.66
C ALA A 310 -8.68 3.12 22.68
N PRO A 311 -7.96 4.09 23.25
CA PRO A 311 -8.37 5.49 23.25
C PRO A 311 -8.29 6.08 21.82
N ALA A 312 -9.08 7.13 21.55
CA ALA A 312 -9.13 7.80 20.24
C ALA A 312 -7.75 8.34 19.79
N GLY A 313 -6.84 8.64 20.71
CA GLY A 313 -5.46 9.07 20.43
C GLY A 313 -4.63 8.03 19.65
N LEU A 314 -5.01 6.73 19.69
CA LEU A 314 -4.36 5.73 18.83
C LEU A 314 -4.46 6.07 17.35
N LEU A 315 -5.55 6.73 16.91
CA LEU A 315 -5.72 7.14 15.50
C LEU A 315 -4.78 8.26 15.06
N ASP A 316 -4.21 9.02 15.99
CA ASP A 316 -3.26 10.08 15.66
C ASP A 316 -1.93 9.48 15.17
N THR A 317 -1.57 8.29 15.69
CA THR A 317 -0.41 7.53 15.23
C THR A 317 -0.52 7.09 13.76
N TYR A 318 -1.72 7.03 13.17
CA TYR A 318 -1.87 6.80 11.74
C TYR A 318 -1.25 7.92 10.91
N HIS A 319 -1.53 9.17 11.26
CA HIS A 319 -0.89 10.31 10.61
C HIS A 319 0.62 10.36 10.88
N GLU A 320 1.03 10.18 12.14
CA GLU A 320 2.43 10.22 12.55
C GLU A 320 3.29 9.20 11.81
N GLU A 321 2.75 8.00 11.57
CA GLU A 321 3.45 6.92 10.88
C GLU A 321 3.34 7.01 9.35
N ARG A 322 2.16 7.29 8.79
CA ARG A 322 1.94 7.18 7.35
C ARG A 322 2.18 8.49 6.56
N HIS A 323 2.05 9.65 7.19
CA HIS A 323 2.36 10.91 6.52
C HIS A 323 3.86 11.04 6.15
N PRO A 324 4.83 10.68 7.01
CA PRO A 324 6.25 10.65 6.61
C PRO A 324 6.53 9.65 5.47
N VAL A 325 5.88 8.49 5.46
CA VAL A 325 5.98 7.50 4.37
C VAL A 325 5.47 8.10 3.05
N GLY A 326 4.30 8.73 3.06
CA GLY A 326 3.75 9.40 1.87
C GLY A 326 4.66 10.53 1.38
N ARG A 327 5.22 11.35 2.27
CA ARG A 327 6.19 12.40 1.91
C ARG A 327 7.44 11.81 1.24
N ARG A 328 7.98 10.71 1.79
CA ARG A 328 9.13 10.02 1.21
C ARG A 328 8.79 9.40 -0.14
N LEU A 329 7.59 8.85 -0.31
CA LEU A 329 7.09 8.34 -1.59
C LEU A 329 7.04 9.44 -2.66
N LEU A 330 6.52 10.63 -2.33
CA LEU A 330 6.48 11.76 -3.26
C LEU A 330 7.90 12.18 -3.68
N MET A 331 8.82 12.32 -2.74
CA MET A 331 10.23 12.62 -3.02
C MET A 331 10.85 11.58 -3.94
N ASN A 332 10.68 10.30 -3.62
CA ASN A 332 11.20 9.16 -4.39
C ASN A 332 10.66 9.15 -5.83
N THR A 333 9.35 9.26 -5.99
CA THR A 333 8.72 9.22 -7.33
C THR A 333 9.02 10.46 -8.16
N GLN A 334 9.20 11.63 -7.53
CA GLN A 334 9.70 12.83 -8.21
C GLN A 334 11.15 12.65 -8.70
N ALA A 335 12.05 12.14 -7.84
CA ALA A 335 13.44 11.85 -8.23
C ALA A 335 13.50 10.86 -9.41
N GLN A 336 12.73 9.76 -9.34
CA GLN A 336 12.62 8.83 -10.46
C GLN A 336 12.06 9.49 -11.71
N GLY A 337 11.05 10.35 -11.58
CA GLY A 337 10.47 11.11 -12.70
C GLY A 337 11.49 12.03 -13.36
N MET A 338 12.35 12.70 -12.59
CA MET A 338 13.44 13.52 -13.14
C MET A 338 14.44 12.69 -13.94
N LEU A 339 14.85 11.53 -13.42
CA LEU A 339 15.75 10.63 -14.13
C LEU A 339 15.13 10.07 -15.43
N PHE A 340 13.85 9.76 -15.40
CA PHE A 340 13.17 8.98 -16.42
C PHE A 340 12.59 9.83 -17.56
N LEU A 341 12.05 11.02 -17.22
CA LEU A 341 11.29 11.86 -18.14
C LEU A 341 12.07 13.09 -18.64
N SER A 342 13.27 13.37 -18.09
CA SER A 342 14.11 14.50 -18.52
C SER A 342 14.94 14.13 -19.76
N GLY A 343 15.52 15.16 -20.41
CA GLY A 343 16.31 15.02 -21.60
C GLY A 343 17.76 14.58 -21.38
N ASP A 344 18.58 14.86 -22.38
CA ASP A 344 19.99 14.47 -22.40
C ASP A 344 20.81 15.28 -21.38
N GLU A 345 20.32 16.43 -20.95
CA GLU A 345 20.91 17.21 -19.85
C GLU A 345 21.00 16.42 -18.53
N MET A 346 20.18 15.38 -18.36
CA MET A 346 20.19 14.50 -17.19
C MET A 346 21.12 13.29 -17.37
N GLN A 347 21.68 13.07 -18.56
CA GLN A 347 22.51 11.89 -18.83
C GLN A 347 23.72 11.77 -17.89
N PRO A 348 24.48 12.86 -17.58
CA PRO A 348 25.60 12.76 -16.64
C PRO A 348 25.17 12.27 -15.25
N LEU A 349 23.99 12.69 -14.76
CA LEU A 349 23.45 12.22 -13.47
C LEU A 349 23.01 10.75 -13.53
N ARG A 350 22.43 10.32 -14.64
CA ARG A 350 22.07 8.91 -14.86
C ARG A 350 23.29 8.00 -14.85
N ASP A 351 24.39 8.45 -15.45
CA ASP A 351 25.65 7.70 -15.51
C ASP A 351 26.28 7.59 -14.12
N VAL A 352 26.38 8.69 -13.39
CA VAL A 352 26.86 8.69 -11.99
C VAL A 352 25.99 7.79 -11.10
N LEU A 353 24.66 7.88 -11.21
CA LEU A 353 23.77 7.02 -10.44
C LEU A 353 23.94 5.54 -10.79
N SER A 354 24.15 5.23 -12.08
CA SER A 354 24.39 3.85 -12.54
C SER A 354 25.73 3.29 -12.00
N GLU A 355 26.73 4.14 -11.77
CA GLU A 355 27.96 3.75 -11.08
C GLU A 355 27.71 3.53 -9.57
N LEU A 356 26.96 4.44 -8.93
CA LEU A 356 26.65 4.36 -7.50
C LEU A 356 25.83 3.13 -7.13
N ILE A 357 24.88 2.72 -7.98
CA ILE A 357 24.04 1.52 -7.76
C ILE A 357 24.86 0.23 -7.67
N ARG A 358 26.09 0.21 -8.17
CA ARG A 358 27.01 -0.95 -8.04
C ARG A 358 27.52 -1.16 -6.60
N TYR A 359 27.40 -0.16 -5.72
CA TYR A 359 27.74 -0.30 -4.31
C TYR A 359 26.54 -0.87 -3.55
N ASP A 360 26.78 -1.92 -2.77
CA ASP A 360 25.72 -2.66 -2.05
C ASP A 360 24.88 -1.77 -1.15
N GLU A 361 25.48 -0.82 -0.44
CA GLU A 361 24.76 0.11 0.42
C GLU A 361 23.78 1.00 -0.36
N VAL A 362 24.21 1.49 -1.52
CA VAL A 362 23.35 2.32 -2.39
C VAL A 362 22.23 1.48 -2.99
N SER A 363 22.58 0.30 -3.51
CA SER A 363 21.57 -0.63 -4.06
C SER A 363 20.56 -1.02 -3.00
N ARG A 364 21.01 -1.39 -1.80
CA ARG A 364 20.15 -1.73 -0.64
C ARG A 364 19.23 -0.57 -0.24
N HIS A 365 19.76 0.65 -0.19
CA HIS A 365 18.97 1.85 0.13
C HIS A 365 17.86 2.10 -0.89
N LEU A 366 18.18 2.05 -2.19
CA LEU A 366 17.20 2.27 -3.27
C LEU A 366 16.18 1.12 -3.35
N ALA A 367 16.64 -0.12 -3.22
CA ALA A 367 15.78 -1.29 -3.18
C ALA A 367 14.80 -1.24 -2.00
N GLY A 368 15.27 -0.91 -0.80
CA GLY A 368 14.45 -0.73 0.40
C GLY A 368 13.38 0.34 0.20
N MET A 369 13.75 1.48 -0.38
CA MET A 369 12.86 2.60 -0.65
C MET A 369 11.72 2.23 -1.63
N VAL A 370 12.00 1.43 -2.66
CA VAL A 370 11.01 1.03 -3.66
C VAL A 370 10.16 -0.14 -3.17
N SER A 371 10.76 -1.10 -2.48
CA SER A 371 10.07 -2.30 -1.98
C SER A 371 9.15 -2.03 -0.78
N GLY A 372 9.40 -0.95 -0.02
CA GLY A 372 8.73 -0.62 1.24
C GLY A 372 9.22 -1.45 2.44
N LEU A 373 10.29 -2.23 2.28
CA LEU A 373 10.84 -3.05 3.36
C LEU A 373 11.67 -2.24 4.37
N ASP A 374 12.11 -1.03 4.02
CA ASP A 374 12.89 -0.13 4.87
C ASP A 374 12.02 0.84 5.71
N ILE A 375 10.69 0.71 5.63
CA ILE A 375 9.78 1.53 6.44
C ILE A 375 9.99 1.20 7.91
N ARG A 376 10.31 2.24 8.68
CA ARG A 376 10.46 2.19 10.14
C ARG A 376 9.60 3.27 10.79
N TYR A 377 8.81 2.88 11.78
CA TYR A 377 8.01 3.80 12.60
C TYR A 377 8.76 4.17 13.87
N GLU A 378 8.48 5.35 14.39
CA GLU A 378 9.02 5.78 15.67
C GLU A 378 8.27 5.08 16.80
N VAL A 379 8.95 4.17 17.48
CA VAL A 379 8.46 3.49 18.69
C VAL A 379 9.54 3.57 19.77
N ASP A 380 9.10 3.56 21.03
CA ASP A 380 10.04 3.54 22.16
C ASP A 380 10.66 2.15 22.26
N GLY A 381 11.86 1.96 21.74
CA GLY A 381 12.49 0.64 21.63
C GLY A 381 13.98 0.60 22.00
N GLY A 382 14.55 1.69 22.54
CA GLY A 382 15.97 1.79 22.82
C GLY A 382 16.85 1.67 21.56
N ASP A 383 18.06 1.17 21.70
CA ASP A 383 19.06 1.07 20.62
C ASP A 383 18.89 -0.18 19.73
N HIS A 384 17.93 -1.05 20.02
CA HIS A 384 17.72 -2.26 19.23
C HIS A 384 17.16 -1.94 17.82
N PRO A 385 17.66 -2.60 16.74
CA PRO A 385 17.28 -2.26 15.37
C PRO A 385 15.84 -2.64 14.98
N LEU A 386 15.19 -3.60 15.68
CA LEU A 386 13.87 -4.11 15.28
C LEU A 386 12.67 -3.24 15.67
N PRO A 387 12.57 -2.60 16.85
CA PRO A 387 11.42 -1.77 17.18
C PRO A 387 11.13 -0.74 16.10
N GLY A 388 9.87 -0.68 15.67
CA GLY A 388 9.42 0.15 14.55
C GLY A 388 9.63 -0.46 13.16
N MET A 389 10.39 -1.54 13.03
CA MET A 389 10.56 -2.28 11.78
C MET A 389 9.49 -3.37 11.64
N ARG A 390 9.27 -3.82 10.41
CA ARG A 390 8.45 -5.01 10.14
C ARG A 390 9.06 -6.24 10.82
N MET A 391 8.23 -7.13 11.33
CA MET A 391 8.67 -8.44 11.80
C MET A 391 9.18 -9.26 10.62
N PRO A 392 10.43 -9.75 10.64
CA PRO A 392 10.92 -10.62 9.58
C PRO A 392 10.17 -11.95 9.56
N HIS A 393 10.00 -12.53 8.36
CA HIS A 393 9.50 -13.89 8.24
C HIS A 393 10.48 -14.87 8.90
N GLN A 394 9.97 -15.72 9.79
CA GLN A 394 10.74 -16.75 10.47
C GLN A 394 9.88 -17.97 10.74
N GLU A 395 10.38 -19.14 10.39
CA GLU A 395 9.81 -20.41 10.78
C GLU A 395 9.93 -20.62 12.29
N LEU A 396 8.87 -21.12 12.89
CA LEU A 396 8.74 -21.32 14.34
C LEU A 396 8.35 -22.76 14.66
N VAL A 397 8.85 -23.26 15.79
CA VAL A 397 8.47 -24.56 16.35
C VAL A 397 7.74 -24.34 17.68
N ARG A 398 6.50 -24.80 17.74
CA ARG A 398 5.63 -24.81 18.92
C ARG A 398 5.46 -26.24 19.42
N ALA A 399 4.90 -26.38 20.60
CA ALA A 399 4.58 -27.72 21.17
C ALA A 399 3.57 -28.51 20.32
N ASP A 400 2.69 -27.80 19.60
CA ASP A 400 1.62 -28.38 18.77
C ASP A 400 1.96 -28.45 17.26
N GLY A 401 3.17 -28.03 16.84
CA GLY A 401 3.61 -28.11 15.45
C GLY A 401 4.46 -26.95 14.98
N LYS A 402 4.62 -26.83 13.66
CA LYS A 402 5.32 -25.71 13.02
C LYS A 402 4.35 -24.62 12.66
N THR A 403 4.83 -23.38 12.66
CA THR A 403 4.14 -22.17 12.20
C THR A 403 5.19 -21.16 11.74
N SER A 404 4.78 -19.95 11.42
CA SER A 404 5.68 -18.84 11.11
C SER A 404 5.25 -17.54 11.77
N THR A 405 6.16 -16.58 11.85
CA THR A 405 5.84 -15.22 12.32
C THR A 405 4.75 -14.55 11.47
N THR A 406 4.63 -14.95 10.21
CA THR A 406 3.62 -14.47 9.26
C THR A 406 2.25 -15.07 9.56
N GLU A 407 2.17 -16.40 9.75
CA GLU A 407 0.92 -17.09 10.05
C GLU A 407 0.29 -16.65 11.36
N LEU A 408 1.11 -16.30 12.36
CA LEU A 408 0.62 -15.76 13.64
C LEU A 408 -0.16 -14.45 13.48
N LEU A 409 0.02 -13.73 12.36
CA LEU A 409 -0.65 -12.46 12.06
C LEU A 409 -1.93 -12.62 11.22
N HIS A 410 -2.31 -13.83 10.79
CA HIS A 410 -3.55 -14.07 10.03
C HIS A 410 -4.81 -13.55 10.73
N PRO A 411 -4.96 -13.64 12.07
CA PRO A 411 -6.11 -13.09 12.78
C PRO A 411 -6.12 -11.56 12.90
N ALA A 412 -5.08 -10.86 12.43
CA ALA A 412 -4.88 -9.42 12.63
C ALA A 412 -4.96 -8.98 14.10
N ARG A 413 -4.43 -9.80 15.00
CA ARG A 413 -4.29 -9.53 16.44
C ARG A 413 -2.84 -9.15 16.76
N GLY A 414 -2.61 -8.50 17.91
CA GLY A 414 -1.25 -8.39 18.46
C GLY A 414 -0.67 -9.78 18.74
N VAL A 415 0.64 -9.93 18.65
CA VAL A 415 1.34 -11.17 19.00
C VAL A 415 2.46 -10.86 19.97
N LEU A 416 2.44 -11.46 21.15
CA LEU A 416 3.60 -11.55 22.01
C LEU A 416 4.25 -12.92 21.80
N LEU A 417 5.34 -12.93 21.04
CA LEU A 417 6.14 -14.12 20.78
C LEU A 417 7.18 -14.28 21.90
N ASP A 418 6.99 -15.29 22.73
CA ASP A 418 7.92 -15.68 23.79
C ASP A 418 8.86 -16.78 23.26
N ILE A 419 10.09 -16.39 22.94
CA ILE A 419 11.11 -17.27 22.36
C ILE A 419 11.87 -18.04 23.43
N ALA A 420 11.98 -17.45 24.62
CA ALA A 420 12.80 -17.98 25.72
C ALA A 420 12.01 -18.85 26.71
N ASP A 421 10.70 -19.07 26.48
CA ASP A 421 9.79 -19.74 27.40
C ASP A 421 9.77 -19.09 28.80
N ASP A 422 9.62 -17.77 28.82
CA ASP A 422 9.67 -16.96 30.04
C ASP A 422 8.25 -16.74 30.62
N ALA A 423 7.94 -17.42 31.71
CA ALA A 423 6.64 -17.34 32.39
C ALA A 423 6.30 -15.92 32.87
N ASP A 424 7.28 -15.14 33.32
CA ASP A 424 7.06 -13.78 33.81
C ASP A 424 6.64 -12.81 32.69
N VAL A 425 7.17 -13.01 31.48
CA VAL A 425 6.78 -12.25 30.28
C VAL A 425 5.34 -12.56 29.90
N ARG A 426 4.95 -13.83 29.92
CA ARG A 426 3.58 -14.26 29.62
C ARG A 426 2.58 -13.77 30.64
N GLU A 427 2.91 -13.89 31.97
CA GLU A 427 2.06 -13.40 33.05
C GLU A 427 1.81 -11.90 32.94
N ALA A 428 2.86 -11.11 32.64
CA ALA A 428 2.75 -9.66 32.48
C ALA A 428 1.79 -9.24 31.37
N ALA A 429 1.55 -10.09 30.37
CA ALA A 429 0.69 -9.78 29.21
C ALA A 429 -0.74 -10.35 29.34
N THR A 430 -1.07 -11.10 30.40
CA THR A 430 -2.38 -11.78 30.51
C THR A 430 -3.57 -10.83 30.44
N GLY A 431 -3.47 -9.60 30.96
CA GLY A 431 -4.51 -8.58 30.89
C GLY A 431 -4.84 -8.08 29.46
N TRP A 432 -4.13 -8.51 28.44
CA TRP A 432 -4.37 -8.17 27.02
C TRP A 432 -4.72 -9.39 26.17
N SER A 433 -4.91 -10.57 26.75
CA SER A 433 -5.18 -11.83 26.03
C SER A 433 -6.44 -11.80 25.14
N ASP A 434 -7.38 -10.88 25.39
CA ASP A 434 -8.54 -10.64 24.52
C ASP A 434 -8.17 -10.02 23.15
N ARG A 435 -6.96 -9.43 22.98
CA ARG A 435 -6.50 -8.70 21.79
C ARG A 435 -5.04 -8.95 21.40
N VAL A 436 -4.26 -9.63 22.24
CA VAL A 436 -2.88 -10.03 21.97
C VAL A 436 -2.76 -11.54 22.21
N ASP A 437 -2.32 -12.26 21.18
CA ASP A 437 -2.04 -13.68 21.28
C ASP A 437 -0.66 -13.90 21.91
N ILE A 438 -0.61 -14.62 23.03
CA ILE A 438 0.62 -14.96 23.73
C ILE A 438 1.08 -16.32 23.24
N VAL A 439 2.20 -16.37 22.52
CA VAL A 439 2.69 -17.56 21.82
C VAL A 439 4.09 -17.93 22.28
N THR A 440 4.27 -19.11 22.84
CA THR A 440 5.60 -19.69 23.11
C THR A 440 6.04 -20.50 21.90
N ALA A 441 7.19 -20.15 21.32
CA ALA A 441 7.79 -20.88 20.19
C ALA A 441 9.29 -20.64 20.11
N SER A 442 10.05 -21.65 19.69
CA SER A 442 11.46 -21.48 19.36
C SER A 442 11.65 -21.15 17.87
N LEU A 443 12.72 -20.44 17.56
CA LEU A 443 13.10 -20.17 16.17
C LEU A 443 13.62 -21.45 15.52
N HIS A 444 13.12 -21.76 14.31
CA HIS A 444 13.60 -22.86 13.48
C HIS A 444 14.60 -22.32 12.46
N ASP A 445 15.80 -22.88 12.44
CA ASP A 445 16.88 -22.52 11.49
C ASP A 445 17.18 -21.01 11.40
N ALA A 446 17.04 -20.27 12.53
CA ALA A 446 17.36 -18.86 12.56
C ALA A 446 18.86 -18.64 12.32
N PRO A 447 19.25 -17.68 11.47
CA PRO A 447 20.67 -17.36 11.28
C PRO A 447 21.27 -16.86 12.59
N PRO A 448 22.50 -17.30 12.94
CA PRO A 448 23.17 -16.94 14.20
C PRO A 448 23.36 -15.43 14.44
N GLN A 449 23.29 -14.64 13.39
CA GLN A 449 23.45 -13.17 13.39
C GLN A 449 22.19 -12.45 12.84
N GLY A 450 21.05 -13.13 12.80
CA GLY A 450 19.80 -12.52 12.36
C GLY A 450 19.26 -11.50 13.36
N PRO A 451 18.34 -10.63 12.95
CA PRO A 451 17.78 -9.56 13.80
C PRO A 451 17.01 -10.10 15.03
N LEU A 452 16.64 -11.38 15.04
CA LEU A 452 16.00 -12.07 16.18
C LEU A 452 16.97 -12.91 17.01
N SER A 453 18.27 -12.98 16.68
CA SER A 453 19.23 -13.91 17.32
C SER A 453 19.38 -13.68 18.84
N GLU A 454 19.22 -12.44 19.30
CA GLU A 454 19.31 -12.06 20.71
C GLU A 454 17.93 -11.85 21.36
N ALA A 455 16.86 -11.99 20.60
CA ALA A 455 15.51 -11.75 21.08
C ALA A 455 15.04 -12.90 22.00
N ARG A 456 14.59 -12.57 23.19
CA ARG A 456 13.95 -13.51 24.13
C ARG A 456 12.43 -13.45 24.03
N ALA A 457 11.87 -12.26 23.74
CA ALA A 457 10.46 -12.06 23.46
C ALA A 457 10.28 -10.84 22.55
N VAL A 458 9.24 -10.85 21.72
CA VAL A 458 8.91 -9.79 20.77
C VAL A 458 7.41 -9.51 20.80
N LEU A 459 7.03 -8.24 20.96
CA LEU A 459 5.65 -7.78 20.78
C LEU A 459 5.47 -7.24 19.38
N VAL A 460 4.57 -7.83 18.62
CA VAL A 460 4.26 -7.47 17.25
C VAL A 460 2.84 -6.92 17.16
N ARG A 461 2.68 -5.79 16.46
CA ARG A 461 1.38 -5.17 16.22
C ARG A 461 0.60 -5.95 15.13
N PRO A 462 -0.74 -5.76 15.05
CA PRO A 462 -1.56 -6.40 14.03
C PRO A 462 -1.13 -6.13 12.57
N ASP A 463 -0.47 -4.98 12.31
CA ASP A 463 0.08 -4.60 11.00
C ASP A 463 1.48 -5.18 10.71
N GLY A 464 1.96 -6.08 11.61
CA GLY A 464 3.23 -6.78 11.45
C GLY A 464 4.47 -5.97 11.82
N TYR A 465 4.33 -4.83 12.50
CA TYR A 465 5.46 -4.03 12.98
C TYR A 465 5.80 -4.36 14.44
N VAL A 466 7.09 -4.41 14.74
CA VAL A 466 7.59 -4.71 16.08
C VAL A 466 7.36 -3.49 16.99
N ALA A 467 6.59 -3.69 18.06
CA ALA A 467 6.30 -2.66 19.05
C ALA A 467 7.29 -2.65 20.21
N TRP A 468 7.83 -3.83 20.55
CA TRP A 468 8.77 -4.01 21.65
C TRP A 468 9.56 -5.30 21.50
N ILE A 469 10.75 -5.34 22.05
CA ILE A 469 11.62 -6.52 22.07
C ILE A 469 12.38 -6.61 23.41
N SER A 470 12.55 -7.82 23.90
CA SER A 470 13.35 -8.10 25.09
C SER A 470 14.65 -8.78 24.72
N PRO A 471 15.78 -8.16 24.99
CA PRO A 471 17.08 -8.84 24.96
C PRO A 471 17.38 -9.64 26.25
N GLY A 472 16.59 -9.52 27.31
CA GLY A 472 16.81 -10.23 28.58
C GLY A 472 16.00 -9.71 29.77
N SER A 473 15.12 -8.71 29.57
CA SER A 473 14.28 -8.13 30.63
C SER A 473 12.89 -7.79 30.06
N ARG A 474 11.87 -7.81 30.92
CA ARG A 474 10.49 -7.40 30.58
C ARG A 474 10.27 -5.88 30.68
N ALA A 475 11.30 -5.09 30.94
CA ALA A 475 11.16 -3.65 31.04
C ALA A 475 10.54 -3.05 29.77
N GLY A 476 9.55 -2.16 29.94
CA GLY A 476 8.84 -1.51 28.85
C GLY A 476 7.74 -2.34 28.16
N LEU A 477 7.56 -3.63 28.51
CA LEU A 477 6.52 -4.47 27.88
C LEU A 477 5.10 -3.95 28.20
N THR A 478 4.83 -3.65 29.47
CA THR A 478 3.50 -3.15 29.92
C THR A 478 3.20 -1.80 29.28
N GLU A 479 4.16 -0.90 29.22
CA GLU A 479 4.03 0.40 28.59
C GLU A 479 3.75 0.27 27.06
N ALA A 480 4.41 -0.66 26.39
CA ALA A 480 4.15 -0.95 24.99
C ALA A 480 2.76 -1.57 24.76
N LEU A 481 2.34 -2.48 25.64
CA LEU A 481 0.99 -3.06 25.62
C LEU A 481 -0.09 -2.00 25.83
N ASP A 482 0.07 -1.13 26.84
CA ASP A 482 -0.87 -0.03 27.12
C ASP A 482 -0.94 0.96 25.95
N ARG A 483 0.22 1.35 25.41
CA ARG A 483 0.29 2.31 24.28
C ARG A 483 -0.46 1.81 23.05
N TRP A 484 -0.22 0.57 22.64
CA TRP A 484 -0.72 0.05 21.37
C TRP A 484 -2.06 -0.67 21.47
N PHE A 485 -2.34 -1.26 22.61
CA PHE A 485 -3.55 -2.08 22.79
C PHE A 485 -4.52 -1.54 23.85
N GLY A 486 -4.18 -0.39 24.48
CA GLY A 486 -4.97 0.19 25.57
C GLY A 486 -4.78 -0.54 26.91
N PRO A 487 -5.44 -0.08 27.97
CA PRO A 487 -5.22 -0.61 29.33
C PRO A 487 -5.59 -2.09 29.46
N ALA A 488 -4.93 -2.78 30.38
CA ALA A 488 -5.25 -4.17 30.78
C ALA A 488 -6.72 -4.32 31.20
N ARG A 489 -7.29 -5.50 30.95
CA ARG A 489 -8.67 -5.86 31.34
C ARG A 489 -8.69 -7.11 32.22
#